data_0382975df53c2b80c1919e726ba567a3
#
_entry.id   0382975df53c2b80c1919e726ba567a3
#
_cell.length_a   1.000
_cell.length_b   1.000
_cell.length_c   1.000
_cell.angle_alpha   90.00
_cell.angle_beta   90.00
_cell.angle_gamma   90.00
#
_symmetry.space_group_name_H-M   'P 1'
#
loop_
_entity.id
_entity.type
_entity.pdbx_description
1 polymer ?
#
loop_
_entity_poly.entity_id
_entity_poly.type
_entity_poly.pdbx_seq_one_letter_code
_entity_poly.pdbx_strand_id
1 'polypeptide(L)'
;MKNLALIFVLVFAFTLTTIAQKKRDHQRWHPTVKQQTALTLKKMILSLDLSEQQQLQIKPLLLDKILEKKAFNTKRKEAKEGKKRPTSAAIYARKIELLEQQIALKKSMKEILNTTQFEKFEKMHKKRMMKVKKERRRRKKRATA
;
A
#
# COMPACT_ATOMS: atom_id res chain seq x y z
N MET A 1 30.87 -39.09 -39.43
CA MET A 1 31.22 -37.79 -38.80
C MET A 1 30.08 -36.76 -38.80
N LYS A 2 29.16 -36.81 -39.77
CA LYS A 2 28.01 -35.87 -39.81
C LYS A 2 27.01 -36.03 -38.62
N ASN A 3 26.83 -37.24 -38.09
CA ASN A 3 25.89 -37.51 -37.01
C ASN A 3 26.39 -37.09 -35.62
N LEU A 4 27.72 -37.02 -35.43
CA LEU A 4 28.33 -36.54 -34.18
C LEU A 4 28.13 -35.03 -34.00
N ALA A 5 28.19 -34.26 -35.08
CA ALA A 5 27.94 -32.79 -35.04
C ALA A 5 26.50 -32.47 -34.68
N LEU A 6 25.53 -33.27 -35.14
CA LEU A 6 24.09 -33.09 -34.81
C LEU A 6 23.81 -33.38 -33.33
N ILE A 7 24.49 -34.35 -32.73
CA ILE A 7 24.34 -34.67 -31.31
C ILE A 7 24.89 -33.54 -30.44
N PHE A 8 26.01 -32.92 -30.82
CA PHE A 8 26.57 -31.77 -30.09
C PHE A 8 25.70 -30.54 -30.14
N VAL A 9 25.03 -30.28 -31.27
CA VAL A 9 24.09 -29.15 -31.41
C VAL A 9 22.85 -29.37 -30.54
N LEU A 10 22.32 -30.60 -30.47
CA LEU A 10 21.17 -30.93 -29.62
C LEU A 10 21.47 -30.84 -28.12
N VAL A 11 22.66 -31.25 -27.68
CA VAL A 11 23.08 -31.16 -26.27
C VAL A 11 23.29 -29.69 -25.86
N PHE A 12 23.80 -28.85 -26.75
CA PHE A 12 24.03 -27.42 -26.46
C PHE A 12 22.75 -26.63 -26.41
N ALA A 13 21.70 -27.02 -27.15
CA ALA A 13 20.38 -26.37 -27.10
C ALA A 13 19.62 -26.63 -25.77
N PHE A 14 19.88 -27.74 -25.09
CA PHE A 14 19.21 -28.08 -23.81
C PHE A 14 19.84 -27.37 -22.60
N THR A 15 21.06 -26.86 -22.68
CA THR A 15 21.72 -26.20 -21.55
C THR A 15 21.32 -24.71 -21.41
N LEU A 16 20.66 -24.09 -22.38
CA LEU A 16 20.29 -22.69 -22.37
C LEU A 16 18.92 -22.40 -21.71
N THR A 17 18.13 -23.41 -21.35
CA THR A 17 16.78 -23.22 -20.82
C THR A 17 16.71 -23.13 -19.29
N THR A 18 17.79 -23.34 -18.56
CA THR A 18 17.80 -23.39 -17.08
C THR A 18 18.12 -22.07 -16.39
N ILE A 19 18.35 -20.97 -17.11
CA ILE A 19 18.73 -19.68 -16.50
C ILE A 19 17.51 -18.72 -16.30
N ALA A 20 16.31 -19.07 -16.79
CA ALA A 20 15.18 -18.13 -16.88
C ALA A 20 14.25 -18.11 -15.66
N GLN A 21 14.50 -18.84 -14.59
CA GLN A 21 13.64 -18.81 -13.39
C GLN A 21 14.40 -18.49 -12.10
N LYS A 22 15.24 -17.47 -12.11
CA LYS A 22 15.57 -16.82 -10.84
C LYS A 22 14.31 -16.06 -10.42
N LYS A 23 13.41 -16.72 -9.68
CA LYS A 23 12.39 -16.05 -8.89
C LYS A 23 13.12 -14.91 -8.16
N ARG A 24 12.91 -13.67 -8.63
CA ARG A 24 13.37 -12.50 -7.89
C ARG A 24 12.62 -12.57 -6.56
N ASP A 25 13.28 -13.08 -5.56
CA ASP A 25 12.82 -13.03 -4.18
C ASP A 25 12.87 -11.56 -3.81
N HIS A 26 11.81 -10.83 -4.25
CA HIS A 26 11.59 -9.47 -3.83
C HIS A 26 11.27 -9.56 -2.34
N GLN A 27 12.32 -9.58 -1.53
CA GLN A 27 12.20 -9.42 -0.10
C GLN A 27 11.29 -8.21 0.14
N ARG A 28 10.02 -8.51 0.40
CA ARG A 28 9.01 -7.48 0.60
C ARG A 28 9.37 -6.73 1.85
N TRP A 29 9.91 -5.54 1.67
CA TRP A 29 10.20 -4.66 2.78
C TRP A 29 8.91 -4.34 3.56
N HIS A 30 8.89 -4.72 4.83
CA HIS A 30 7.78 -4.51 5.75
C HIS A 30 8.20 -3.49 6.82
N PRO A 31 7.98 -2.20 6.57
CA PRO A 31 8.38 -1.17 7.51
C PRO A 31 7.63 -1.28 8.84
N THR A 32 8.33 -1.03 9.93
CA THR A 32 7.72 -0.88 11.25
C THR A 32 6.77 0.33 11.26
N VAL A 33 5.90 0.41 12.28
CA VAL A 33 4.98 1.57 12.43
C VAL A 33 5.76 2.88 12.48
N LYS A 34 6.84 2.93 13.27
CA LYS A 34 7.72 4.11 13.36
C LYS A 34 8.32 4.51 12.01
N GLN A 35 8.86 3.54 11.27
CA GLN A 35 9.43 3.78 9.93
C GLN A 35 8.36 4.26 8.94
N GLN A 36 7.16 3.65 8.97
CA GLN A 36 6.06 4.05 8.09
C GLN A 36 5.58 5.47 8.41
N THR A 37 5.48 5.83 9.69
CA THR A 37 5.13 7.18 10.13
C THR A 37 6.18 8.19 9.66
N ALA A 38 7.46 7.92 9.91
CA ALA A 38 8.56 8.79 9.49
C ALA A 38 8.59 9.01 7.97
N LEU A 39 8.44 7.95 7.19
CA LEU A 39 8.40 8.05 5.73
C LEU A 39 7.18 8.83 5.22
N THR A 40 6.02 8.63 5.86
CA THR A 40 4.80 9.36 5.47
C THR A 40 4.95 10.84 5.79
N LEU A 41 5.49 11.17 6.97
CA LEU A 41 5.75 12.55 7.37
C LEU A 41 6.74 13.22 6.43
N LYS A 42 7.89 12.58 6.11
CA LYS A 42 8.87 13.12 5.17
C LYS A 42 8.28 13.40 3.78
N LYS A 43 7.41 12.51 3.28
CA LYS A 43 6.68 12.75 2.02
C LYS A 43 5.74 13.95 2.10
N MET A 44 5.11 14.17 3.26
CA MET A 44 4.26 15.33 3.45
C MET A 44 5.07 16.62 3.55
N ILE A 45 6.21 16.60 4.26
CA ILE A 45 7.14 17.74 4.32
C ILE A 45 7.53 18.17 2.89
N LEU A 46 8.01 17.24 2.07
CA LEU A 46 8.42 17.51 0.68
C LEU A 46 7.28 18.00 -0.22
N SER A 47 6.05 17.61 0.06
CA SER A 47 4.91 17.96 -0.82
C SER A 47 4.17 19.21 -0.40
N LEU A 48 4.22 19.54 0.89
CA LEU A 48 3.42 20.62 1.51
C LEU A 48 4.28 21.73 2.12
N ASP A 49 5.61 21.56 2.14
CA ASP A 49 6.55 22.51 2.79
C ASP A 49 6.16 22.79 4.26
N LEU A 50 6.04 21.71 5.05
CA LEU A 50 5.58 21.79 6.44
C LEU A 50 6.60 22.45 7.36
N SER A 51 6.19 23.41 8.17
CA SER A 51 7.00 23.95 9.26
C SER A 51 7.26 22.90 10.35
N GLU A 52 8.25 23.13 11.21
CA GLU A 52 8.56 22.22 12.32
C GLU A 52 7.38 22.04 13.28
N GLN A 53 6.67 23.13 13.59
CA GLN A 53 5.47 23.05 14.43
C GLN A 53 4.37 22.19 13.79
N GLN A 54 4.12 22.37 12.49
CA GLN A 54 3.17 21.52 11.76
C GLN A 54 3.59 20.05 11.76
N GLN A 55 4.89 19.77 11.61
CA GLN A 55 5.41 18.41 11.65
C GLN A 55 5.17 17.74 13.01
N LEU A 56 5.38 18.46 14.12
CA LEU A 56 5.11 17.98 15.47
C LEU A 56 3.63 17.66 15.68
N GLN A 57 2.72 18.49 15.16
CA GLN A 57 1.27 18.28 15.27
C GLN A 57 0.76 17.14 14.37
N ILE A 58 1.32 17.00 13.17
CA ILE A 58 0.88 15.99 12.19
C ILE A 58 1.41 14.59 12.53
N LYS A 59 2.59 14.49 13.14
CA LYS A 59 3.23 13.19 13.44
C LYS A 59 2.36 12.24 14.27
N PRO A 60 1.72 12.65 15.39
CA PRO A 60 0.82 11.78 16.14
C PRO A 60 -0.39 11.35 15.33
N LEU A 61 -1.01 12.23 14.55
CA LEU A 61 -2.17 11.90 13.70
C LEU A 61 -1.83 10.82 12.66
N LEU A 62 -0.61 10.87 12.12
CA LEU A 62 -0.12 9.83 11.20
C LEU A 62 0.15 8.51 11.91
N LEU A 63 0.70 8.56 13.13
CA LEU A 63 0.97 7.39 13.94
C LEU A 63 -0.33 6.64 14.24
N ASP A 64 -1.34 7.32 14.75
CA ASP A 64 -2.65 6.75 15.09
C ASP A 64 -3.30 6.11 13.86
N LYS A 65 -3.33 6.82 12.74
CA LYS A 65 -3.84 6.29 11.48
C LYS A 65 -3.12 5.02 11.01
N ILE A 66 -1.81 4.92 11.22
CA ILE A 66 -1.03 3.74 10.82
C ILE A 66 -1.30 2.58 11.78
N LEU A 67 -1.42 2.85 13.08
CA LEU A 67 -1.77 1.85 14.10
C LEU A 67 -3.16 1.26 13.84
N GLU A 68 -4.18 2.10 13.62
CA GLU A 68 -5.53 1.66 13.29
C GLU A 68 -5.56 0.78 12.03
N LYS A 69 -4.84 1.21 10.99
CA LYS A 69 -4.71 0.42 9.76
C LYS A 69 -4.04 -0.93 10.01
N LYS A 70 -3.01 -0.99 10.86
CA LYS A 70 -2.32 -2.23 11.22
C LYS A 70 -3.26 -3.14 11.99
N ALA A 71 -3.93 -2.64 13.02
CA ALA A 71 -4.92 -3.38 13.82
C ALA A 71 -6.03 -3.97 12.93
N PHE A 72 -6.57 -3.17 12.02
CA PHE A 72 -7.56 -3.65 11.06
C PHE A 72 -7.02 -4.79 10.16
N ASN A 73 -5.80 -4.65 9.65
CA ASN A 73 -5.22 -5.67 8.79
C ASN A 73 -4.99 -6.99 9.55
N THR A 74 -4.63 -6.92 10.84
CA THR A 74 -4.49 -8.08 11.71
C THR A 74 -5.83 -8.78 11.93
N LYS A 75 -6.87 -8.05 12.38
CA LYS A 75 -8.23 -8.59 12.54
C LYS A 75 -8.77 -9.22 11.25
N ARG A 76 -8.46 -8.62 10.09
CA ARG A 76 -8.86 -9.17 8.78
C ARG A 76 -8.12 -10.45 8.42
N LYS A 77 -6.86 -10.61 8.82
CA LYS A 77 -6.10 -11.84 8.62
C LYS A 77 -6.68 -12.96 9.47
N GLU A 78 -6.88 -12.71 10.77
CA GLU A 78 -7.49 -13.63 11.71
C GLU A 78 -8.87 -14.12 11.25
N ALA A 79 -9.73 -13.20 10.80
CA ALA A 79 -11.05 -13.55 10.26
C ALA A 79 -10.96 -14.42 8.98
N LYS A 80 -9.93 -14.25 8.16
CA LYS A 80 -9.69 -15.08 6.98
C LYS A 80 -9.22 -16.49 7.35
N GLU A 81 -8.31 -16.57 8.30
CA GLU A 81 -7.78 -17.85 8.82
C GLU A 81 -8.90 -18.66 9.50
N GLY A 82 -9.77 -17.98 10.24
CA GLY A 82 -10.96 -18.58 10.84
C GLY A 82 -12.12 -18.85 9.86
N LYS A 83 -11.91 -18.64 8.53
CA LYS A 83 -12.95 -18.81 7.48
C LYS A 83 -14.26 -18.06 7.75
N LYS A 84 -14.28 -17.09 8.66
CA LYS A 84 -15.45 -16.29 9.01
C LYS A 84 -15.65 -15.16 8.01
N ARG A 85 -16.75 -15.19 7.28
CA ARG A 85 -17.14 -14.06 6.41
C ARG A 85 -17.81 -12.97 7.26
N PRO A 86 -17.44 -11.69 7.10
CA PRO A 86 -18.12 -10.63 7.82
C PRO A 86 -19.58 -10.49 7.37
N THR A 87 -20.47 -10.22 8.30
CA THR A 87 -21.89 -9.94 8.04
C THR A 87 -22.05 -8.58 7.34
N SER A 88 -23.20 -8.37 6.69
CA SER A 88 -23.52 -7.07 6.07
C SER A 88 -23.48 -5.92 7.07
N ALA A 89 -23.97 -6.14 8.29
CA ALA A 89 -23.92 -5.17 9.39
C ALA A 89 -22.47 -4.83 9.77
N ALA A 90 -21.59 -5.82 9.93
CA ALA A 90 -20.19 -5.61 10.22
C ALA A 90 -19.45 -4.86 9.09
N ILE A 91 -19.80 -5.13 7.83
CA ILE A 91 -19.25 -4.41 6.69
C ILE A 91 -19.70 -2.95 6.71
N TYR A 92 -20.98 -2.69 7.01
CA TYR A 92 -21.53 -1.34 7.10
C TYR A 92 -20.88 -0.55 8.25
N ALA A 93 -20.89 -1.10 9.47
CA ALA A 93 -20.26 -0.47 10.64
C ALA A 93 -18.79 -0.07 10.35
N ARG A 94 -18.05 -1.00 9.72
CA ARG A 94 -16.67 -0.71 9.32
C ARG A 94 -16.52 0.40 8.28
N LYS A 95 -17.45 0.52 7.35
CA LYS A 95 -17.44 1.62 6.38
C LYS A 95 -17.69 2.98 7.06
N ILE A 96 -18.63 3.04 8.00
CA ILE A 96 -18.90 4.24 8.80
C ILE A 96 -17.65 4.64 9.58
N GLU A 97 -17.08 3.73 10.37
CA GLU A 97 -15.85 3.97 11.13
C GLU A 97 -14.71 4.53 10.26
N LEU A 98 -14.49 3.95 9.08
CA LEU A 98 -13.47 4.46 8.14
C LEU A 98 -13.76 5.87 7.62
N LEU A 99 -15.03 6.21 7.42
CA LEU A 99 -15.41 7.55 6.98
C LEU A 99 -15.25 8.56 8.11
N GLU A 100 -15.63 8.20 9.33
CA GLU A 100 -15.44 9.04 10.52
C GLU A 100 -13.95 9.33 10.77
N GLN A 101 -13.10 8.33 10.71
CA GLN A 101 -11.65 8.50 10.80
C GLN A 101 -11.09 9.44 9.71
N GLN A 102 -11.63 9.36 8.49
CA GLN A 102 -11.23 10.25 7.40
C GLN A 102 -11.70 11.68 7.63
N ILE A 103 -12.92 11.85 8.13
CA ILE A 103 -13.50 13.17 8.48
C ILE A 103 -12.68 13.82 9.61
N ALA A 104 -12.40 13.06 10.68
CA ALA A 104 -11.60 13.54 11.80
C ALA A 104 -10.19 13.98 11.34
N LEU A 105 -9.50 13.13 10.57
CA LEU A 105 -8.19 13.49 10.02
C LEU A 105 -8.25 14.72 9.13
N LYS A 106 -9.27 14.83 8.26
CA LYS A 106 -9.44 16.00 7.40
C LYS A 106 -9.65 17.27 8.21
N LYS A 107 -10.44 17.21 9.29
CA LYS A 107 -10.66 18.33 10.21
C LYS A 107 -9.35 18.77 10.86
N SER A 108 -8.60 17.84 11.48
CA SER A 108 -7.32 18.16 12.10
C SER A 108 -6.32 18.74 11.11
N MET A 109 -6.24 18.19 9.89
CA MET A 109 -5.36 18.75 8.85
C MET A 109 -5.77 20.15 8.42
N LYS A 110 -7.07 20.47 8.40
CA LYS A 110 -7.56 21.82 8.08
C LYS A 110 -7.19 22.85 9.16
N GLU A 111 -7.12 22.43 10.42
CA GLU A 111 -6.71 23.28 11.55
C GLU A 111 -5.19 23.54 11.57
N ILE A 112 -4.39 22.58 11.13
CA ILE A 112 -2.92 22.64 11.18
C ILE A 112 -2.34 23.32 9.92
N LEU A 113 -2.92 23.07 8.76
CA LEU A 113 -2.39 23.51 7.46
C LEU A 113 -2.99 24.86 7.05
N ASN A 114 -2.18 25.69 6.39
CA ASN A 114 -2.71 26.87 5.72
C ASN A 114 -3.53 26.47 4.48
N THR A 115 -4.27 27.42 3.91
CA THR A 115 -5.18 27.18 2.77
C THR A 115 -4.50 26.50 1.59
N THR A 116 -3.32 26.99 1.17
CA THR A 116 -2.56 26.43 0.04
C THR A 116 -2.05 25.02 0.32
N GLN A 117 -1.54 24.79 1.52
CA GLN A 117 -1.09 23.47 1.96
C GLN A 117 -2.27 22.48 2.03
N PHE A 118 -3.41 22.92 2.54
CA PHE A 118 -4.60 22.07 2.65
C PHE A 118 -5.15 21.68 1.28
N GLU A 119 -5.19 22.58 0.31
CA GLU A 119 -5.55 22.24 -1.08
C GLU A 119 -4.61 21.22 -1.71
N LYS A 120 -3.28 21.39 -1.52
CA LYS A 120 -2.29 20.40 -1.96
C LYS A 120 -2.53 19.04 -1.29
N PHE A 121 -2.82 19.03 0.01
CA PHE A 121 -3.15 17.82 0.78
C PHE A 121 -4.38 17.10 0.21
N GLU A 122 -5.46 17.82 -0.08
CA GLU A 122 -6.66 17.23 -0.69
C GLU A 122 -6.39 16.65 -2.08
N LYS A 123 -5.63 17.37 -2.92
CA LYS A 123 -5.22 16.86 -4.25
C LYS A 123 -4.40 15.57 -4.14
N MET A 124 -3.47 15.50 -3.19
CA MET A 124 -2.69 14.28 -2.91
C MET A 124 -3.59 13.13 -2.44
N HIS A 125 -4.53 13.41 -1.55
CA HIS A 125 -5.47 12.41 -1.04
C HIS A 125 -6.35 11.86 -2.17
N LYS A 126 -6.92 12.71 -3.03
CA LYS A 126 -7.70 12.31 -4.20
C LYS A 126 -6.89 11.45 -5.17
N LYS A 127 -5.66 11.86 -5.51
CA LYS A 127 -4.75 11.08 -6.38
C LYS A 127 -4.49 9.68 -5.80
N ARG A 128 -4.23 9.58 -4.49
CA ARG A 128 -4.02 8.31 -3.80
C ARG A 128 -5.24 7.40 -3.87
N MET A 129 -6.43 7.94 -3.61
CA MET A 129 -7.68 7.19 -3.68
C MET A 129 -7.97 6.66 -5.09
N MET A 130 -7.74 7.48 -6.11
CA MET A 130 -7.86 7.08 -7.52
C MET A 130 -6.90 5.95 -7.88
N LYS A 131 -5.63 6.04 -7.45
CA LYS A 131 -4.63 5.00 -7.67
C LYS A 131 -5.06 3.67 -7.04
N VAL A 132 -5.51 3.68 -5.79
CA VAL A 132 -6.02 2.48 -5.09
C VAL A 132 -7.22 1.88 -5.82
N LYS A 133 -8.18 2.70 -6.28
CA LYS A 133 -9.35 2.26 -7.06
C LYS A 133 -8.93 1.61 -8.38
N LYS A 134 -7.98 2.20 -9.10
CA LYS A 134 -7.43 1.66 -10.36
C LYS A 134 -6.74 0.32 -10.14
N GLU A 135 -5.92 0.18 -9.10
CA GLU A 135 -5.24 -1.08 -8.77
C GLU A 135 -6.22 -2.19 -8.37
N ARG A 136 -7.25 -1.87 -7.58
CA ARG A 136 -8.32 -2.83 -7.23
C ARG A 136 -9.05 -3.35 -8.47
N ARG A 137 -9.38 -2.46 -9.43
CA ARG A 137 -10.01 -2.85 -10.70
C ARG A 137 -9.10 -3.76 -11.53
N ARG A 138 -7.79 -3.45 -11.60
CA ARG A 138 -6.80 -4.28 -12.32
C ARG A 138 -6.67 -5.67 -11.69
N ARG A 139 -6.61 -5.75 -10.35
CA ARG A 139 -6.55 -7.04 -9.63
C ARG A 139 -7.82 -7.88 -9.87
N LYS A 140 -8.98 -7.24 -9.85
CA LYS A 140 -10.26 -7.94 -10.15
C LYS A 140 -10.26 -8.52 -11.56
N LYS A 141 -9.86 -7.74 -12.57
CA LYS A 141 -9.78 -8.24 -13.96
C LYS A 141 -8.81 -9.42 -14.11
N ARG A 142 -7.66 -9.40 -13.40
CA ARG A 142 -6.69 -10.52 -13.43
C ARG A 142 -7.15 -11.77 -12.69
N ALA A 143 -8.11 -11.66 -11.82
CA ALA A 143 -8.67 -12.79 -11.08
C ALA A 143 -9.86 -13.44 -11.80
N THR A 144 -10.40 -12.79 -12.85
CA THR A 144 -11.52 -13.25 -13.66
C THR A 144 -11.11 -13.65 -15.08
N ALA A 145 -9.84 -13.49 -15.43
CA ALA A 145 -9.22 -13.98 -16.67
C ALA A 145 -8.37 -15.21 -16.41
#